data_215324c18ca488ef769dfb90421db70e
#
_entry.id   215324c18ca488ef769dfb90421db70e
#
_cell.length_a   1.000
_cell.length_b   1.000
_cell.length_c   1.000
_cell.angle_alpha   90.00
_cell.angle_beta   90.00
_cell.angle_gamma   90.00
#
_symmetry.space_group_name_H-M   'P 1'
#
loop_
_entity.id
_entity.type
_entity.pdbx_description
1 polymer ?
#
loop_
_entity_poly.entity_id
_entity_poly.type
_entity_poly.pdbx_seq_one_letter_code
_entity_poly.pdbx_strand_id
1 'polypeptide(L)'
;MGIRKYKSHHDDVFRALHAIDLSALESRKDADEQASALIPDFGTRQFLLKNLYRKEKDQFAWRINFPVLEAKMDEILAAADEVEVQLPILFIRGTRSDYIQDEDKTAIRKIFPRAQFANLQTGHWVHAEDPDGFYKTLMEFVTAS
;
A
#
# COMPACT_ATOMS: atom_id res chain seq x y z
N MET A 1 3.74 -8.75 1.59
CA MET A 1 3.98 -10.12 1.11
C MET A 1 3.12 -10.32 -0.13
N GLY A 2 3.70 -10.59 -1.26
CA GLY A 2 3.03 -10.68 -2.56
C GLY A 2 2.99 -12.11 -3.08
N ILE A 3 2.13 -12.37 -4.05
CA ILE A 3 2.01 -13.67 -4.72
C ILE A 3 3.17 -13.92 -5.68
N ARG A 4 3.80 -12.85 -6.13
CA ARG A 4 5.01 -12.83 -6.93
C ARG A 4 5.99 -11.82 -6.35
N LYS A 5 7.26 -11.91 -6.75
CA LYS A 5 8.22 -10.84 -6.45
C LYS A 5 7.80 -9.58 -7.20
N TYR A 6 7.51 -8.51 -6.48
CA TYR A 6 7.19 -7.21 -7.07
C TYR A 6 8.47 -6.42 -7.32
N LYS A 7 8.47 -5.65 -8.41
CA LYS A 7 9.50 -4.64 -8.62
C LYS A 7 9.22 -3.48 -7.65
N SER A 8 10.25 -3.01 -6.97
CA SER A 8 10.12 -1.83 -6.12
C SER A 8 9.74 -0.63 -6.98
N HIS A 9 8.67 0.05 -6.59
CA HIS A 9 8.26 1.37 -7.09
C HIS A 9 8.32 2.41 -5.96
N HIS A 10 8.98 2.04 -4.85
CA HIS A 10 9.00 2.86 -3.63
C HIS A 10 10.27 3.71 -3.49
N ASP A 11 11.21 3.59 -4.42
CA ASP A 11 12.49 4.31 -4.36
C ASP A 11 12.27 5.84 -4.32
N ASP A 12 11.30 6.36 -5.10
CA ASP A 12 10.95 7.78 -5.08
C ASP A 12 10.32 8.19 -3.75
N VAL A 13 9.54 7.29 -3.12
CA VAL A 13 8.95 7.52 -1.80
C VAL A 13 10.04 7.63 -0.75
N PHE A 14 10.98 6.69 -0.70
CA PHE A 14 12.09 6.73 0.26
C PHE A 14 12.99 7.94 0.02
N ARG A 15 13.32 8.25 -1.23
CA ARG A 15 14.08 9.47 -1.57
C ARG A 15 13.38 10.74 -1.09
N ALA A 16 12.05 10.82 -1.25
CA ALA A 16 11.28 11.96 -0.76
C ALA A 16 11.25 12.05 0.77
N LEU A 17 11.12 10.91 1.46
CA LEU A 17 11.17 10.88 2.93
C LEU A 17 12.54 11.29 3.48
N HIS A 18 13.63 10.89 2.80
CA HIS A 18 14.99 11.30 3.15
C HIS A 18 15.27 12.77 2.83
N ALA A 19 14.65 13.32 1.78
CA ALA A 19 14.83 14.71 1.38
C ALA A 19 14.16 15.72 2.31
N ILE A 20 13.21 15.28 3.15
CA ILE A 20 12.55 16.15 4.12
C ILE A 20 13.49 16.45 5.29
N ASP A 21 13.94 17.69 5.37
CA ASP A 21 14.75 18.18 6.50
C ASP A 21 13.86 18.46 7.72
N LEU A 22 13.74 17.47 8.59
CA LEU A 22 12.92 17.57 9.80
C LEU A 22 13.32 18.72 10.73
N SER A 23 14.60 19.15 10.70
CA SER A 23 15.12 20.22 11.56
C SER A 23 14.71 21.61 11.09
N ALA A 24 14.40 21.74 9.78
CA ALA A 24 14.00 23.00 9.15
C ALA A 24 12.47 23.15 9.00
N LEU A 25 11.68 22.15 9.47
CA LEU A 25 10.23 22.21 9.35
C LEU A 25 9.58 23.12 10.39
N GLU A 26 8.82 24.08 9.95
CA GLU A 26 7.90 24.86 10.80
C GLU A 26 6.48 24.26 10.75
N SER A 27 6.11 23.65 9.62
CA SER A 27 4.77 23.11 9.38
C SER A 27 4.78 21.82 8.54
N ARG A 28 3.62 21.14 8.50
CA ARG A 28 3.42 20.01 7.55
C ARG A 28 3.39 20.47 6.10
N LYS A 29 3.06 21.74 5.86
CA LYS A 29 3.05 22.31 4.52
C LYS A 29 4.46 22.36 3.95
N ASP A 30 5.46 22.73 4.76
CA ASP A 30 6.86 22.74 4.33
C ASP A 30 7.32 21.32 3.94
N ALA A 31 6.91 20.31 4.71
CA ALA A 31 7.18 18.91 4.38
C ALA A 31 6.51 18.48 3.05
N ASP A 32 5.28 18.93 2.79
CA ASP A 32 4.58 18.67 1.53
C ASP A 32 5.30 19.34 0.35
N GLU A 33 5.74 20.57 0.53
CA GLU A 33 6.50 21.32 -0.48
C GLU A 33 7.83 20.61 -0.80
N GLN A 34 8.59 20.20 0.21
CA GLN A 34 9.85 19.46 0.01
C GLN A 34 9.64 18.12 -0.70
N ALA A 35 8.56 17.38 -0.37
CA ALA A 35 8.24 16.10 -0.99
C ALA A 35 7.70 16.25 -2.42
N SER A 36 7.14 17.39 -2.80
CA SER A 36 6.38 17.57 -4.05
C SER A 36 7.19 17.35 -5.32
N ALA A 37 8.50 17.64 -5.27
CA ALA A 37 9.40 17.43 -6.40
C ALA A 37 9.61 15.95 -6.75
N LEU A 38 9.51 15.05 -5.77
CA LEU A 38 9.74 13.62 -5.95
C LEU A 38 8.44 12.82 -5.99
N ILE A 39 7.38 13.31 -5.36
CA ILE A 39 6.05 12.69 -5.35
C ILE A 39 5.02 13.71 -5.85
N PRO A 40 4.72 13.74 -7.16
CA PRO A 40 3.77 14.69 -7.73
C PRO A 40 2.33 14.50 -7.25
N ASP A 41 1.92 13.25 -6.93
CA ASP A 41 0.57 12.95 -6.47
C ASP A 41 0.31 13.49 -5.07
N PHE A 42 -0.62 14.44 -4.96
CA PHE A 42 -0.98 15.08 -3.69
C PHE A 42 -1.54 14.09 -2.67
N GLY A 43 -2.40 13.16 -3.11
CA GLY A 43 -3.01 12.15 -2.24
C GLY A 43 -1.97 11.25 -1.57
N THR A 44 -1.00 10.77 -2.35
CA THR A 44 0.13 9.98 -1.85
C THR A 44 0.97 10.78 -0.85
N ARG A 45 1.30 12.04 -1.13
CA ARG A 45 2.04 12.87 -0.18
C ARG A 45 1.28 13.04 1.14
N GLN A 46 -0.01 13.39 1.07
CA GLN A 46 -0.83 13.56 2.28
C GLN A 46 -0.93 12.26 3.09
N PHE A 47 -1.00 11.11 2.44
CA PHE A 47 -0.98 9.81 3.11
C PHE A 47 0.35 9.57 3.84
N LEU A 48 1.48 9.79 3.18
CA LEU A 48 2.81 9.63 3.78
C LEU A 48 3.00 10.59 4.96
N LEU A 49 2.61 11.85 4.81
CA LEU A 49 2.74 12.88 5.84
C LEU A 49 1.82 12.66 7.06
N LYS A 50 0.83 11.75 7.02
CA LYS A 50 0.12 11.32 8.24
C LYS A 50 1.07 10.69 9.27
N ASN A 51 2.20 10.16 8.81
CA ASN A 51 3.24 9.60 9.68
C ASN A 51 4.19 10.65 10.25
N LEU A 52 4.11 11.90 9.80
CA LEU A 52 4.86 13.01 10.38
C LEU A 52 4.11 13.53 11.62
N TYR A 53 4.78 13.63 12.74
CA TYR A 53 4.20 14.17 13.97
C TYR A 53 5.14 15.16 14.65
N ARG A 54 4.56 16.06 15.44
CA ARG A 54 5.32 16.99 16.26
C ARG A 54 5.70 16.28 17.57
N LYS A 55 7.00 16.01 17.75
CA LYS A 55 7.54 15.32 18.92
C LYS A 55 7.62 16.28 20.12
N GLU A 56 8.08 17.50 19.86
CA GLU A 56 8.18 18.61 20.81
C GLU A 56 7.74 19.89 20.11
N LYS A 57 7.72 21.03 20.84
CA LYS A 57 7.14 22.28 20.32
C LYS A 57 7.64 22.66 18.92
N ASP A 58 8.92 22.42 18.62
CA ASP A 58 9.56 22.82 17.36
C ASP A 58 10.31 21.67 16.69
N GLN A 59 9.94 20.41 16.98
CA GLN A 59 10.58 19.24 16.42
C GLN A 59 9.58 18.30 15.78
N PHE A 60 9.79 18.01 14.50
CA PHE A 60 9.06 16.96 13.79
C PHE A 60 9.81 15.64 13.82
N ALA A 61 9.06 14.54 13.79
CA ALA A 61 9.60 13.19 13.71
C ALA A 61 8.66 12.28 12.92
N TRP A 62 9.21 11.18 12.43
CA TRP A 62 8.42 10.13 11.78
C TRP A 62 7.90 9.12 12.80
N ARG A 63 6.64 8.70 12.68
CA ARG A 63 6.06 7.59 13.46
C ARG A 63 6.56 6.24 12.96
N ILE A 64 6.79 6.13 11.66
CA ILE A 64 7.30 4.92 11.02
C ILE A 64 8.83 4.89 11.08
N ASN A 65 9.38 3.69 11.22
CA ASN A 65 10.80 3.46 11.05
C ASN A 65 11.10 3.16 9.58
N PHE A 66 11.04 4.20 8.73
CA PHE A 66 11.23 4.01 7.30
C PHE A 66 12.63 3.53 6.91
N PRO A 67 13.74 3.84 7.62
CA PRO A 67 15.04 3.23 7.31
C PRO A 67 15.03 1.70 7.41
N VAL A 68 14.32 1.15 8.40
CA VAL A 68 14.16 -0.31 8.53
C VAL A 68 13.25 -0.85 7.43
N LEU A 69 12.16 -0.15 7.09
CA LEU A 69 11.29 -0.54 5.97
C LEU A 69 12.04 -0.54 4.64
N GLU A 70 12.86 0.48 4.38
CA GLU A 70 13.69 0.56 3.18
C GLU A 70 14.69 -0.60 3.12
N ALA A 71 15.44 -0.85 4.22
CA ALA A 71 16.41 -1.94 4.30
C ALA A 71 15.79 -3.34 4.15
N LYS A 72 14.48 -3.49 4.47
CA LYS A 72 13.74 -4.74 4.39
C LYS A 72 12.76 -4.81 3.20
N MET A 73 12.82 -3.86 2.29
CA MET A 73 11.86 -3.77 1.19
C MET A 73 11.90 -5.01 0.29
N ASP A 74 13.08 -5.55 0.01
CA ASP A 74 13.22 -6.79 -0.79
C ASP A 74 12.53 -8.00 -0.12
N GLU A 75 12.60 -8.09 1.21
CA GLU A 75 11.92 -9.14 1.98
C GLU A 75 10.39 -8.93 1.98
N ILE A 76 9.95 -7.67 2.07
CA ILE A 76 8.52 -7.30 2.03
C ILE A 76 7.91 -7.60 0.65
N LEU A 77 8.67 -7.36 -0.41
CA LEU A 77 8.26 -7.57 -1.80
C LEU A 77 8.50 -9.01 -2.29
N ALA A 78 9.14 -9.85 -1.48
CA ALA A 78 9.34 -11.26 -1.82
C ALA A 78 7.99 -11.99 -2.00
N ALA A 79 8.00 -13.01 -2.85
CA ALA A 79 6.85 -13.88 -3.00
C ALA A 79 6.55 -14.61 -1.69
N ALA A 80 5.27 -14.90 -1.45
CA ALA A 80 4.85 -15.76 -0.35
C ALA A 80 5.34 -17.19 -0.57
N ASP A 81 5.59 -17.92 0.52
CA ASP A 81 5.84 -19.35 0.46
C ASP A 81 4.63 -20.07 -0.14
N GLU A 82 4.88 -21.09 -0.97
CA GLU A 82 3.84 -21.92 -1.60
C GLU A 82 3.27 -22.93 -0.61
N VAL A 83 2.60 -22.42 0.42
CA VAL A 83 1.85 -23.28 1.38
C VAL A 83 0.38 -23.20 1.02
N GLU A 84 -0.20 -24.36 0.68
CA GLU A 84 -1.63 -24.44 0.33
C GLU A 84 -2.52 -24.13 1.53
N VAL A 85 -3.47 -23.21 1.35
CA VAL A 85 -4.43 -22.76 2.36
C VAL A 85 -5.85 -23.04 1.89
N GLN A 86 -6.56 -23.93 2.60
CA GLN A 86 -7.91 -24.42 2.24
C GLN A 86 -9.06 -23.50 2.69
N LEU A 87 -8.74 -22.37 3.33
CA LEU A 87 -9.78 -21.43 3.77
C LEU A 87 -10.42 -20.70 2.58
N PRO A 88 -11.71 -20.35 2.66
CA PRO A 88 -12.31 -19.43 1.71
C PRO A 88 -11.61 -18.07 1.79
N ILE A 89 -11.19 -17.53 0.67
CA ILE A 89 -10.50 -16.23 0.59
C ILE A 89 -11.10 -15.42 -0.55
N LEU A 90 -11.39 -14.17 -0.29
CA LEU A 90 -11.80 -13.20 -1.30
C LEU A 90 -10.67 -12.22 -1.59
N PHE A 91 -10.30 -12.12 -2.87
CA PHE A 91 -9.41 -11.08 -3.38
C PHE A 91 -10.25 -9.99 -4.04
N ILE A 92 -10.34 -8.81 -3.41
CA ILE A 92 -10.96 -7.64 -4.01
C ILE A 92 -9.86 -6.78 -4.63
N ARG A 93 -9.89 -6.60 -5.94
CA ARG A 93 -8.87 -5.83 -6.66
C ARG A 93 -9.46 -4.66 -7.43
N GLY A 94 -8.70 -3.57 -7.51
CA GLY A 94 -8.99 -2.48 -8.44
C GLY A 94 -8.49 -2.82 -9.84
N THR A 95 -9.32 -2.58 -10.86
CA THR A 95 -8.97 -2.90 -12.26
C THR A 95 -7.86 -2.02 -12.84
N ARG A 96 -7.58 -0.88 -12.20
CA ARG A 96 -6.47 0.03 -12.54
C ARG A 96 -5.22 -0.18 -11.68
N SER A 97 -5.17 -1.27 -10.88
CA SER A 97 -4.06 -1.60 -10.00
C SER A 97 -3.20 -2.73 -10.58
N ASP A 98 -1.89 -2.59 -10.45
CA ASP A 98 -0.91 -3.58 -10.93
C ASP A 98 -0.55 -4.65 -9.90
N TYR A 99 -1.15 -4.60 -8.69
CA TYR A 99 -0.81 -5.53 -7.60
C TYR A 99 -1.29 -6.95 -7.86
N ILE A 100 -2.51 -7.12 -8.37
CA ILE A 100 -3.04 -8.43 -8.76
C ILE A 100 -3.57 -8.31 -10.19
N GLN A 101 -2.95 -9.01 -11.11
CA GLN A 101 -3.34 -9.05 -12.52
C GLN A 101 -4.05 -10.38 -12.84
N ASP A 102 -4.60 -10.52 -14.04
CA ASP A 102 -5.35 -11.73 -14.39
C ASP A 102 -4.46 -12.96 -14.48
N GLU A 103 -3.21 -12.80 -14.90
CA GLU A 103 -2.19 -13.84 -14.90
C GLU A 103 -1.81 -14.36 -13.52
N ASP A 104 -1.93 -13.52 -12.48
CA ASP A 104 -1.62 -13.92 -11.11
C ASP A 104 -2.65 -14.90 -10.52
N LYS A 105 -3.88 -14.93 -11.06
CA LYS A 105 -4.97 -15.78 -10.55
C LYS A 105 -4.62 -17.27 -10.53
N THR A 106 -3.84 -17.73 -11.49
CA THR A 106 -3.41 -19.13 -11.53
C THR A 106 -2.44 -19.45 -10.40
N ALA A 107 -1.48 -18.56 -10.14
CA ALA A 107 -0.54 -18.71 -9.03
C ALA A 107 -1.26 -18.59 -7.66
N ILE A 108 -2.21 -17.65 -7.56
CA ILE A 108 -3.04 -17.48 -6.36
C ILE A 108 -3.80 -18.77 -6.04
N ARG A 109 -4.45 -19.38 -7.05
CA ARG A 109 -5.23 -20.61 -6.83
C ARG A 109 -4.40 -21.83 -6.48
N LYS A 110 -3.10 -21.85 -6.75
CA LYS A 110 -2.20 -22.91 -6.27
C LYS A 110 -2.03 -22.84 -4.75
N ILE A 111 -1.96 -21.64 -4.20
CA ILE A 111 -1.81 -21.39 -2.76
C ILE A 111 -3.18 -21.39 -2.06
N PHE A 112 -4.20 -20.84 -2.73
CA PHE A 112 -5.56 -20.67 -2.22
C PHE A 112 -6.58 -21.30 -3.19
N PRO A 113 -6.79 -22.62 -3.17
CA PRO A 113 -7.67 -23.30 -4.12
C PRO A 113 -9.11 -22.78 -4.09
N ARG A 114 -9.56 -22.25 -2.94
CA ARG A 114 -10.90 -21.68 -2.74
C ARG A 114 -10.96 -20.17 -2.94
N ALA A 115 -9.95 -19.58 -3.62
CA ALA A 115 -9.90 -18.14 -3.89
C ALA A 115 -11.03 -17.69 -4.80
N GLN A 116 -11.77 -16.69 -4.35
CA GLN A 116 -12.73 -15.90 -5.12
C GLN A 116 -12.11 -14.55 -5.49
N PHE A 117 -12.54 -13.98 -6.62
CA PHE A 117 -12.02 -12.71 -7.12
C PHE A 117 -13.17 -11.77 -7.44
N ALA A 118 -13.10 -10.56 -6.90
CA ALA A 118 -13.99 -9.46 -7.25
C ALA A 118 -13.17 -8.29 -7.82
N ASN A 119 -13.73 -7.63 -8.83
CA ASN A 119 -13.10 -6.50 -9.51
C ASN A 119 -13.91 -5.23 -9.26
N LEU A 120 -13.26 -4.17 -8.81
CA LEU A 120 -13.84 -2.83 -8.71
C LEU A 120 -13.14 -1.89 -9.69
N GLN A 121 -13.85 -0.90 -10.22
CA GLN A 121 -13.32 0.08 -11.19
C GLN A 121 -12.48 1.17 -10.50
N THR A 122 -11.50 0.74 -9.70
CA THR A 122 -10.66 1.58 -8.82
C THR A 122 -9.18 1.34 -9.10
N GLY A 123 -8.34 2.15 -8.49
CA GLY A 123 -6.91 1.87 -8.31
C GLY A 123 -6.69 0.88 -7.17
N HIS A 124 -5.52 0.98 -6.53
CA HIS A 124 -5.15 0.07 -5.44
C HIS A 124 -5.99 0.26 -4.15
N TRP A 125 -6.52 1.45 -3.95
CA TRP A 125 -7.21 1.85 -2.71
C TRP A 125 -8.71 1.61 -2.82
N VAL A 126 -9.10 0.38 -3.13
CA VAL A 126 -10.48 -0.02 -3.43
C VAL A 126 -11.50 0.44 -2.40
N HIS A 127 -11.16 0.36 -1.12
CA HIS A 127 -12.02 0.77 0.00
C HIS A 127 -12.19 2.28 0.13
N ALA A 128 -11.26 3.07 -0.42
CA ALA A 128 -11.30 4.53 -0.37
C ALA A 128 -11.90 5.12 -1.65
N GLU A 129 -11.68 4.48 -2.81
CA GLU A 129 -12.15 4.95 -4.10
C GLU A 129 -13.60 4.52 -4.39
N ASP A 130 -14.02 3.35 -3.88
CA ASP A 130 -15.39 2.82 -4.00
C ASP A 130 -15.81 2.10 -2.70
N PRO A 131 -16.08 2.85 -1.63
CA PRO A 131 -16.43 2.28 -0.33
C PRO A 131 -17.72 1.44 -0.37
N ASP A 132 -18.71 1.83 -1.16
CA ASP A 132 -19.99 1.13 -1.25
C ASP A 132 -19.83 -0.20 -2.01
N GLY A 133 -19.14 -0.19 -3.13
CA GLY A 133 -18.81 -1.40 -3.89
C GLY A 133 -17.93 -2.37 -3.10
N PHE A 134 -16.95 -1.83 -2.35
CA PHE A 134 -16.11 -2.62 -1.45
C PHE A 134 -16.95 -3.29 -0.34
N TYR A 135 -17.78 -2.51 0.35
CA TYR A 135 -18.63 -3.01 1.43
C TYR A 135 -19.60 -4.09 0.94
N LYS A 136 -20.31 -3.82 -0.17
CA LYS A 136 -21.24 -4.78 -0.78
C LYS A 136 -20.54 -6.09 -1.11
N THR A 137 -19.41 -6.04 -1.81
CA THR A 137 -18.64 -7.22 -2.22
C THR A 137 -18.16 -8.03 -1.01
N LEU A 138 -17.68 -7.35 0.03
CA LEU A 138 -17.24 -7.98 1.27
C LEU A 138 -18.41 -8.69 1.97
N MET A 139 -19.56 -8.02 2.10
CA MET A 139 -20.73 -8.57 2.77
C MET A 139 -21.32 -9.76 2.02
N GLU A 140 -21.39 -9.73 0.71
CA GLU A 140 -21.79 -10.87 -0.12
C GLU A 140 -20.93 -12.11 0.15
N PHE A 141 -19.61 -11.93 0.25
CA PHE A 141 -18.70 -13.03 0.57
C PHE A 141 -18.90 -13.56 1.99
N VAL A 142 -18.97 -12.68 2.99
CA VAL A 142 -19.10 -13.09 4.42
C VAL A 142 -20.42 -13.79 4.69
N THR A 143 -21.49 -13.40 4.00
CA THR A 143 -22.83 -14.01 4.22
C THR A 143 -23.04 -15.28 3.40
N ALA A 144 -22.21 -15.54 2.37
CA ALA A 144 -22.27 -16.75 1.56
C ALA A 144 -21.31 -17.86 2.01
N SER A 145 -20.48 -17.61 3.03
CA SER A 145 -19.40 -18.50 3.49
C SER A 145 -19.80 -19.43 4.63
#